data_1e2d8b2edd5d5e7e55b484a38cb8b1ec
#
_entry.id   1e2d8b2edd5d5e7e55b484a38cb8b1ec
#
_cell.length_a   1.000
_cell.length_b   1.000
_cell.length_c   1.000
_cell.angle_alpha   90.00
_cell.angle_beta   90.00
_cell.angle_gamma   90.00
#
_symmetry.space_group_name_H-M   'P 1'
#
loop_
_entity.id
_entity.type
_entity.pdbx_description
1 polymer ?
#
loop_
_entity_poly.entity_id
_entity_poly.type
_entity_poly.pdbx_seq_one_letter_code
_entity_poly.pdbx_strand_id
1 'polypeptide(L)'
;MQINHTIKISGIKSSILVLLVVFFGLYSCTKKKNKFTDWQVFRYNEHSNITSLDPAFAKDQRNIWAVNQLFNGLVQLDDSLHVQPDIAKSWTISEDGKTYKFPLRKDVKFHKHSLFGKDSTRNVIANDFEYSFNRLLAKNVASPGGWVLQNVANFKAESDSLFTINLKQPFPPFLGLLAMKYCSVVPKEAIEFFGNNFRANPIGTGPFKFKLWVENTKLVLRKNPLFYEKDIKGISLPYLEAVAITFLPDKQSEFLQFIQGNIDFMKSLDASYKDDILNTNGTLKEKYIGKIKMETGAYLNTEYLGIYLDNENEYPTKSKLIRQAINYGFDRKKMIKFLRNGIGTPATSGFIPKGLPSFNNQKGYSYQPEKATALVARYVKETGGENPEITITTNGNYLDLCEFIQRELQNVGLQTKVDVIPPSTLRQGKSSGKLSIFRASWIADYPDAENYVSLFYSKNFTPNGPNYTHFKNELFDDLYEQSIKEINVEKRHQLYQKMDSIIIQEAPIVPLYYDQVIRFSQKNIQGLGINPIDLLNLKRVKKD
;
A
#
# COMPACT_ATOMS: atom_id res chain seq x y z
N MET A 1 26.89 -45.60 90.74
CA MET A 1 25.73 -45.67 89.87
C MET A 1 25.55 -44.25 89.30
N GLN A 2 26.19 -43.95 88.18
CA GLN A 2 26.19 -42.61 87.55
C GLN A 2 25.25 -42.68 86.37
N ILE A 3 24.30 -41.75 86.26
CA ILE A 3 23.41 -41.62 85.16
C ILE A 3 23.82 -40.31 84.45
N ASN A 4 24.38 -40.46 83.23
CA ASN A 4 24.69 -39.35 82.35
C ASN A 4 23.46 -38.86 81.57
N HIS A 5 23.05 -37.62 81.75
CA HIS A 5 22.12 -36.92 80.84
C HIS A 5 22.86 -36.12 79.79
N THR A 6 22.88 -36.63 78.56
CA THR A 6 23.36 -35.91 77.42
C THR A 6 22.18 -35.29 76.67
N ILE A 7 22.02 -33.95 76.70
CA ILE A 7 20.96 -33.23 76.00
C ILE A 7 21.42 -33.05 74.55
N LYS A 8 20.62 -33.57 73.60
CA LYS A 8 20.82 -33.36 72.15
C LYS A 8 20.44 -31.93 71.75
N ILE A 9 21.46 -31.05 71.51
CA ILE A 9 21.30 -29.73 70.92
C ILE A 9 21.77 -29.76 69.46
N SER A 10 21.27 -30.68 68.61
CA SER A 10 21.69 -30.72 67.20
C SER A 10 20.54 -30.45 66.19
N GLY A 11 19.28 -30.50 66.64
CA GLY A 11 18.13 -30.34 65.73
C GLY A 11 17.80 -28.88 65.36
N ILE A 12 17.99 -27.93 66.29
CA ILE A 12 17.54 -26.53 66.12
C ILE A 12 18.44 -25.73 65.17
N LYS A 13 19.75 -25.96 65.14
CA LYS A 13 20.68 -25.26 64.26
C LYS A 13 20.52 -25.67 62.79
N SER A 14 20.14 -26.93 62.54
CA SER A 14 19.90 -27.43 61.16
C SER A 14 18.60 -26.88 60.56
N SER A 15 17.55 -26.76 61.37
CA SER A 15 16.26 -26.22 60.94
C SER A 15 16.30 -24.70 60.66
N ILE A 16 17.09 -23.95 61.42
CA ILE A 16 17.28 -22.51 61.20
C ILE A 16 18.11 -22.28 59.92
N LEU A 17 19.11 -23.13 59.63
CA LEU A 17 19.92 -23.01 58.41
C LEU A 17 19.08 -23.32 57.15
N VAL A 18 18.20 -24.31 57.21
CA VAL A 18 17.28 -24.68 56.11
C VAL A 18 16.24 -23.56 55.89
N LEU A 19 15.70 -22.94 56.96
CA LEU A 19 14.77 -21.80 56.83
C LEU A 19 15.46 -20.54 56.22
N LEU A 20 16.72 -20.26 56.57
CA LEU A 20 17.50 -19.17 56.00
C LEU A 20 17.82 -19.40 54.50
N VAL A 21 18.13 -20.64 54.08
CA VAL A 21 18.36 -20.98 52.67
C VAL A 21 17.06 -20.85 51.86
N VAL A 22 15.91 -21.25 52.40
CA VAL A 22 14.61 -21.09 51.73
C VAL A 22 14.22 -19.61 51.64
N PHE A 23 14.51 -18.79 52.69
CA PHE A 23 14.24 -17.36 52.65
C PHE A 23 15.16 -16.59 51.65
N PHE A 24 16.43 -16.99 51.50
CA PHE A 24 17.32 -16.43 50.46
C PHE A 24 16.96 -16.94 49.07
N GLY A 25 16.44 -18.14 48.91
CA GLY A 25 15.94 -18.68 47.65
C GLY A 25 14.71 -17.92 47.09
N LEU A 26 13.86 -17.41 47.98
CA LEU A 26 12.66 -16.65 47.61
C LEU A 26 12.99 -15.18 47.22
N TYR A 27 14.14 -14.63 47.63
CA TYR A 27 14.58 -13.30 47.23
C TYR A 27 15.33 -13.26 45.90
N SER A 28 15.70 -14.42 45.31
CA SER A 28 16.50 -14.50 44.08
C SER A 28 15.65 -14.42 42.80
N CYS A 29 14.34 -14.31 42.86
CA CYS A 29 13.46 -14.16 41.69
C CYS A 29 12.78 -12.78 41.59
N THR A 30 13.45 -11.71 41.97
CA THR A 30 13.09 -10.42 41.40
C THR A 30 13.68 -10.37 39.99
N LYS A 31 12.92 -10.82 38.98
CA LYS A 31 13.14 -10.41 37.60
C LYS A 31 13.38 -8.89 37.64
N LYS A 32 14.61 -8.43 37.38
CA LYS A 32 14.83 -7.04 36.99
C LYS A 32 13.81 -6.76 35.90
N LYS A 33 12.71 -6.10 36.23
CA LYS A 33 11.84 -5.47 35.23
C LYS A 33 12.77 -4.57 34.44
N ASN A 34 13.20 -5.02 33.28
CA ASN A 34 13.83 -4.15 32.33
C ASN A 34 12.90 -2.96 32.22
N LYS A 35 13.40 -1.77 32.50
CA LYS A 35 12.69 -0.48 32.40
C LYS A 35 12.25 -0.15 30.97
N PHE A 36 12.19 -1.11 30.05
CA PHE A 36 11.47 -1.00 28.80
C PHE A 36 10.02 -1.31 29.13
N THR A 37 9.26 -0.27 29.28
CA THR A 37 7.82 -0.34 29.42
C THR A 37 7.28 -1.05 28.19
N ASP A 38 6.90 -2.30 28.33
CA ASP A 38 6.40 -3.21 27.28
C ASP A 38 5.19 -2.60 26.54
N TRP A 39 4.61 -1.56 27.10
CA TRP A 39 3.52 -0.77 26.59
C TRP A 39 3.88 0.16 25.40
N GLN A 40 5.15 0.56 25.17
CA GLN A 40 5.57 1.39 24.04
C GLN A 40 6.07 0.56 22.83
N VAL A 41 5.76 -0.72 22.77
CA VAL A 41 6.03 -1.58 21.61
C VAL A 41 4.76 -1.70 20.78
N PHE A 42 4.80 -1.25 19.53
CA PHE A 42 3.71 -1.44 18.58
C PHE A 42 3.85 -2.79 17.89
N ARG A 43 2.82 -3.63 17.97
CA ARG A 43 2.81 -5.01 17.46
C ARG A 43 1.78 -5.16 16.36
N TYR A 44 2.20 -5.70 15.22
CA TYR A 44 1.27 -6.08 14.16
C TYR A 44 1.74 -7.31 13.40
N ASN A 45 0.87 -7.85 12.57
CA ASN A 45 1.13 -9.04 11.78
C ASN A 45 1.14 -8.75 10.28
N GLU A 46 2.01 -9.44 9.55
CA GLU A 46 1.96 -9.59 8.10
C GLU A 46 1.73 -11.06 7.74
N HIS A 47 0.86 -11.33 6.76
CA HIS A 47 0.50 -12.70 6.37
C HIS A 47 1.58 -13.45 5.63
N SER A 48 2.60 -12.77 5.18
CA SER A 48 3.73 -13.34 4.46
C SER A 48 5.00 -12.61 4.86
N ASN A 49 6.12 -13.33 4.79
CA ASN A 49 7.42 -12.75 5.09
C ASN A 49 7.72 -11.53 4.21
N ILE A 50 8.43 -10.57 4.78
CA ILE A 50 9.08 -9.48 4.05
C ILE A 50 10.24 -10.11 3.26
N THR A 51 10.42 -9.70 2.02
CA THR A 51 11.46 -10.28 1.15
C THR A 51 12.73 -9.46 1.15
N SER A 52 12.63 -8.15 1.41
CA SER A 52 13.76 -7.24 1.45
C SER A 52 13.45 -6.00 2.28
N LEU A 53 14.42 -5.54 3.06
CA LEU A 53 14.42 -4.23 3.72
C LEU A 53 15.26 -3.20 2.95
N ASP A 54 15.78 -3.56 1.78
CA ASP A 54 16.47 -2.65 0.86
C ASP A 54 15.44 -1.83 0.07
N PRO A 55 15.52 -0.48 0.11
CA PRO A 55 14.58 0.39 -0.61
C PRO A 55 14.48 0.10 -2.12
N ALA A 56 15.59 -0.29 -2.75
CA ALA A 56 15.61 -0.63 -4.19
C ALA A 56 14.65 -1.77 -4.56
N PHE A 57 14.17 -2.55 -3.58
CA PHE A 57 13.25 -3.68 -3.76
C PHE A 57 11.91 -3.51 -3.04
N ALA A 58 11.54 -2.28 -2.69
CA ALA A 58 10.27 -1.95 -2.01
C ALA A 58 9.07 -1.99 -2.97
N LYS A 59 8.79 -3.15 -3.59
CA LYS A 59 7.78 -3.33 -4.66
C LYS A 59 6.38 -3.73 -4.19
N ASP A 60 6.22 -4.14 -2.95
CA ASP A 60 4.93 -4.55 -2.39
C ASP A 60 4.70 -3.89 -1.02
N GLN A 61 3.43 -3.81 -0.61
CA GLN A 61 3.02 -3.06 0.58
C GLN A 61 3.77 -3.48 1.85
N ARG A 62 4.06 -4.76 2.05
CA ARG A 62 4.77 -5.27 3.24
C ARG A 62 6.20 -4.74 3.31
N ASN A 63 6.91 -4.80 2.18
CA ASN A 63 8.26 -4.24 2.06
C ASN A 63 8.21 -2.71 2.22
N ILE A 64 7.27 -2.03 1.54
CA ILE A 64 7.08 -0.57 1.61
C ILE A 64 6.84 -0.12 3.05
N TRP A 65 5.98 -0.79 3.81
CA TRP A 65 5.68 -0.43 5.19
C TRP A 65 6.90 -0.54 6.10
N ALA A 66 7.68 -1.62 5.99
CA ALA A 66 8.91 -1.79 6.77
C ALA A 66 9.99 -0.78 6.36
N VAL A 67 10.21 -0.58 5.06
CA VAL A 67 11.16 0.40 4.51
C VAL A 67 10.80 1.82 4.93
N ASN A 68 9.51 2.18 4.97
CA ASN A 68 9.04 3.49 5.42
C ASN A 68 9.41 3.82 6.88
N GLN A 69 9.58 2.80 7.74
CA GLN A 69 10.04 3.01 9.12
C GLN A 69 11.56 3.20 9.22
N LEU A 70 12.30 2.72 8.22
CA LEU A 70 13.77 2.65 8.24
C LEU A 70 14.46 3.75 7.43
N PHE A 71 13.81 4.29 6.40
CA PHE A 71 14.43 5.17 5.41
C PHE A 71 13.60 6.41 5.12
N ASN A 72 14.29 7.47 4.67
CA ASN A 72 13.71 8.70 4.16
C ASN A 72 14.17 8.96 2.72
N GLY A 73 13.40 9.80 2.00
CA GLY A 73 13.74 10.31 0.66
C GLY A 73 13.98 11.81 0.66
N LEU A 74 14.00 12.40 -0.54
CA LEU A 74 14.04 13.87 -0.69
C LEU A 74 12.75 14.49 -0.15
N VAL A 75 11.62 13.87 -0.45
CA VAL A 75 10.27 14.30 -0.10
C VAL A 75 9.47 13.13 0.48
N GLN A 76 8.39 13.42 1.17
CA GLN A 76 7.44 12.46 1.74
C GLN A 76 6.01 12.89 1.42
N LEU A 77 5.02 12.04 1.72
CA LEU A 77 3.60 12.39 1.62
C LEU A 77 3.01 12.57 3.02
N ASP A 78 2.13 13.55 3.19
CA ASP A 78 1.23 13.63 4.35
C ASP A 78 0.03 12.67 4.19
N ASP A 79 -0.84 12.60 5.21
CA ASP A 79 -2.00 11.72 5.19
C ASP A 79 -3.07 12.15 4.14
N SER A 80 -2.98 13.37 3.62
CA SER A 80 -3.80 13.88 2.50
C SER A 80 -3.12 13.72 1.14
N LEU A 81 -1.97 13.05 1.10
CA LEU A 81 -1.13 12.80 -0.08
C LEU A 81 -0.52 14.06 -0.71
N HIS A 82 -0.43 15.17 0.02
CA HIS A 82 0.37 16.29 -0.43
C HIS A 82 1.84 16.00 -0.23
N VAL A 83 2.66 16.37 -1.23
CA VAL A 83 4.10 16.25 -1.15
C VAL A 83 4.65 17.25 -0.13
N GLN A 84 5.39 16.75 0.84
CA GLN A 84 6.01 17.50 1.92
C GLN A 84 7.54 17.35 1.87
N PRO A 85 8.30 18.36 2.37
CA PRO A 85 9.72 18.20 2.61
C PRO A 85 10.03 16.98 3.49
N ASP A 86 11.20 16.34 3.23
CA ASP A 86 11.74 15.28 4.06
C ASP A 86 13.24 15.57 4.31
N ILE A 87 14.18 14.90 3.65
CA ILE A 87 15.61 15.26 3.72
C ILE A 87 15.88 16.55 2.94
N ALA A 88 15.16 16.83 1.85
CA ALA A 88 15.14 18.17 1.27
C ALA A 88 14.34 19.12 2.17
N LYS A 89 14.87 20.34 2.40
CA LYS A 89 14.16 21.40 3.14
C LYS A 89 13.01 21.99 2.33
N SER A 90 13.20 22.05 1.02
CA SER A 90 12.31 22.62 0.01
C SER A 90 12.76 22.14 -1.36
N TRP A 91 12.06 22.58 -2.38
CA TRP A 91 12.50 22.41 -3.78
C TRP A 91 12.10 23.63 -4.60
N THR A 92 12.79 23.81 -5.73
CA THR A 92 12.40 24.74 -6.78
C THR A 92 12.31 23.99 -8.11
N ILE A 93 11.40 24.43 -8.97
CA ILE A 93 11.18 23.87 -10.30
C ILE A 93 11.40 25.01 -11.30
N SER A 94 12.17 24.77 -12.37
CA SER A 94 12.35 25.73 -13.45
C SER A 94 11.04 26.01 -14.20
N GLU A 95 10.94 27.15 -14.87
CA GLU A 95 9.76 27.57 -15.62
C GLU A 95 9.34 26.56 -16.70
N ASP A 96 10.30 25.87 -17.30
CA ASP A 96 10.05 24.80 -18.27
C ASP A 96 9.65 23.46 -17.64
N GLY A 97 9.54 23.39 -16.31
CA GLY A 97 9.13 22.19 -15.58
C GLY A 97 10.13 21.04 -15.59
N LYS A 98 11.38 21.25 -16.03
CA LYS A 98 12.35 20.15 -16.21
C LYS A 98 13.42 20.07 -15.15
N THR A 99 13.84 21.19 -14.54
CA THR A 99 14.92 21.19 -13.54
C THR A 99 14.36 21.32 -12.14
N TYR A 100 14.69 20.36 -11.30
CA TYR A 100 14.31 20.32 -9.89
C TYR A 100 15.56 20.46 -9.03
N LYS A 101 15.59 21.47 -8.12
CA LYS A 101 16.69 21.68 -7.19
C LYS A 101 16.22 21.47 -5.77
N PHE A 102 16.96 20.65 -5.01
CA PHE A 102 16.63 20.25 -3.64
C PHE A 102 17.74 20.66 -2.68
N PRO A 103 17.59 21.81 -1.95
CA PRO A 103 18.45 22.14 -0.81
C PRO A 103 18.21 21.11 0.32
N LEU A 104 19.28 20.42 0.77
CA LEU A 104 19.19 19.39 1.79
C LEU A 104 19.34 19.94 3.22
N ARG A 105 18.74 19.24 4.18
CA ARG A 105 18.98 19.40 5.61
C ARG A 105 20.41 18.98 5.95
N LYS A 106 20.99 19.62 6.97
CA LYS A 106 22.34 19.30 7.44
C LYS A 106 22.33 18.49 8.76
N ASP A 107 21.15 18.23 9.32
CA ASP A 107 20.95 17.58 10.62
C ASP A 107 20.46 16.12 10.51
N VAL A 108 20.34 15.58 9.29
CA VAL A 108 19.92 14.19 9.05
C VAL A 108 21.14 13.27 9.10
N LYS A 109 21.05 12.24 9.96
CA LYS A 109 22.12 11.25 10.15
C LYS A 109 21.65 9.84 9.80
N PHE A 110 22.55 9.04 9.28
CA PHE A 110 22.33 7.60 9.16
C PHE A 110 22.25 6.92 10.53
N HIS A 111 21.56 5.79 10.62
CA HIS A 111 21.48 4.96 11.81
C HIS A 111 22.88 4.61 12.31
N LYS A 112 23.08 4.58 13.63
CA LYS A 112 24.36 4.21 14.22
C LYS A 112 24.77 2.80 13.83
N HIS A 113 25.98 2.66 13.28
CA HIS A 113 26.63 1.40 12.96
C HIS A 113 28.16 1.55 12.99
N SER A 114 28.90 0.51 13.40
CA SER A 114 30.36 0.54 13.54
C SER A 114 31.12 0.82 12.23
N LEU A 115 30.52 0.54 11.08
CA LEU A 115 31.12 0.83 9.77
C LEU A 115 31.41 2.33 9.52
N PHE A 116 30.77 3.24 10.24
CA PHE A 116 31.06 4.68 10.18
C PHE A 116 32.22 5.12 11.09
N GLY A 117 32.99 4.18 11.63
CA GLY A 117 34.14 4.48 12.48
C GLY A 117 33.76 4.95 13.87
N LYS A 118 34.60 5.85 14.46
CA LYS A 118 34.51 6.29 15.87
C LYS A 118 33.16 6.90 16.24
N ASP A 119 32.58 7.72 15.36
CA ASP A 119 31.29 8.40 15.63
C ASP A 119 30.08 7.49 15.43
N SER A 120 30.31 6.33 14.84
CA SER A 120 29.29 5.32 14.52
C SER A 120 28.12 5.84 13.65
N THR A 121 28.24 7.04 13.06
CA THR A 121 27.25 7.65 12.19
C THR A 121 27.88 8.81 11.39
N ARG A 122 27.24 9.24 10.32
CA ARG A 122 27.56 10.47 9.60
C ARG A 122 26.30 11.17 9.07
N ASN A 123 26.44 12.42 8.68
CA ASN A 123 25.37 13.16 8.03
C ASN A 123 25.12 12.65 6.61
N VAL A 124 23.88 12.77 6.16
CA VAL A 124 23.48 12.59 4.75
C VAL A 124 23.96 13.79 3.95
N ILE A 125 24.53 13.55 2.79
CA ILE A 125 24.94 14.56 1.81
C ILE A 125 24.33 14.28 0.44
N ALA A 126 24.38 15.23 -0.48
CA ALA A 126 23.78 15.09 -1.81
C ALA A 126 24.37 13.93 -2.64
N ASN A 127 25.65 13.62 -2.44
CA ASN A 127 26.29 12.46 -3.07
C ASN A 127 25.65 11.12 -2.67
N ASP A 128 25.01 11.02 -1.49
CA ASP A 128 24.30 9.80 -1.10
C ASP A 128 23.05 9.58 -1.96
N PHE A 129 22.35 10.67 -2.35
CA PHE A 129 21.23 10.59 -3.30
C PHE A 129 21.72 10.25 -4.70
N GLU A 130 22.81 10.85 -5.15
CA GLU A 130 23.41 10.52 -6.46
C GLU A 130 23.80 9.04 -6.51
N TYR A 131 24.42 8.52 -5.48
CA TYR A 131 24.74 7.11 -5.35
C TYR A 131 23.49 6.23 -5.36
N SER A 132 22.48 6.58 -4.55
CA SER A 132 21.24 5.81 -4.41
C SER A 132 20.47 5.71 -5.73
N PHE A 133 20.40 6.81 -6.49
CA PHE A 133 19.70 6.86 -7.77
C PHE A 133 20.48 6.13 -8.88
N ASN A 134 21.81 6.26 -8.91
CA ASN A 134 22.67 5.45 -9.79
C ASN A 134 22.50 3.96 -9.52
N ARG A 135 22.42 3.58 -8.23
CA ARG A 135 22.18 2.19 -7.83
C ARG A 135 20.81 1.69 -8.28
N LEU A 136 19.76 2.53 -8.22
CA LEU A 136 18.41 2.19 -8.66
C LEU A 136 18.37 1.88 -10.18
N LEU A 137 19.21 2.55 -10.97
CA LEU A 137 19.32 2.36 -12.42
C LEU A 137 20.33 1.28 -12.83
N ALA A 138 21.14 0.79 -11.89
CA ALA A 138 22.23 -0.15 -12.18
C ALA A 138 21.69 -1.53 -12.60
N LYS A 139 22.12 -2.04 -13.76
CA LYS A 139 21.70 -3.34 -14.32
C LYS A 139 21.99 -4.52 -13.40
N ASN A 140 23.12 -4.49 -12.69
CA ASN A 140 23.52 -5.53 -11.75
C ASN A 140 22.68 -5.55 -10.46
N VAL A 141 22.01 -4.46 -10.10
CA VAL A 141 21.04 -4.40 -9.01
C VAL A 141 19.68 -4.93 -9.47
N ALA A 142 19.32 -4.74 -10.74
CA ALA A 142 18.05 -5.17 -11.33
C ALA A 142 16.82 -4.75 -10.48
N SER A 143 16.84 -3.50 -10.00
CA SER A 143 15.75 -2.97 -9.18
C SER A 143 14.44 -2.92 -9.96
N PRO A 144 13.33 -3.41 -9.39
CA PRO A 144 12.01 -3.21 -10.00
C PRO A 144 11.53 -1.75 -9.98
N GLY A 145 12.24 -0.85 -9.26
CA GLY A 145 11.90 0.58 -9.14
C GLY A 145 12.59 1.51 -10.14
N GLY A 146 13.44 0.99 -11.04
CA GLY A 146 14.19 1.82 -11.98
C GLY A 146 13.32 2.68 -12.89
N TRP A 147 12.09 2.27 -13.18
CA TRP A 147 11.12 3.00 -14.00
C TRP A 147 10.75 4.38 -13.40
N VAL A 148 10.84 4.56 -12.08
CA VAL A 148 10.57 5.84 -11.40
C VAL A 148 11.46 6.97 -11.94
N LEU A 149 12.66 6.62 -12.37
CA LEU A 149 13.64 7.56 -12.94
C LEU A 149 13.69 7.54 -14.48
N GLN A 150 12.74 6.89 -15.16
CA GLN A 150 12.76 6.72 -16.62
C GLN A 150 12.74 8.06 -17.39
N ASN A 151 12.01 9.07 -16.86
CA ASN A 151 11.96 10.41 -17.43
C ASN A 151 13.13 11.30 -16.99
N VAL A 152 14.03 10.82 -16.14
CA VAL A 152 15.20 11.59 -15.71
C VAL A 152 16.26 11.56 -16.81
N ALA A 153 16.74 12.74 -17.20
CA ALA A 153 17.86 12.92 -18.14
C ALA A 153 19.20 12.76 -17.41
N ASN A 154 19.34 13.43 -16.27
CA ASN A 154 20.49 13.33 -15.38
C ASN A 154 20.13 13.83 -13.97
N PHE A 155 20.98 13.52 -13.02
CA PHE A 155 20.94 14.07 -11.66
C PHE A 155 22.37 14.24 -11.14
N LYS A 156 22.57 15.20 -10.23
CA LYS A 156 23.90 15.52 -9.73
C LYS A 156 23.87 16.16 -8.35
N ALA A 157 24.85 15.80 -7.53
CA ALA A 157 25.22 16.53 -6.33
C ALA A 157 26.06 17.77 -6.70
N GLU A 158 25.45 18.95 -6.68
CA GLU A 158 26.16 20.21 -6.96
C GLU A 158 27.07 20.63 -5.81
N SER A 159 26.71 20.25 -4.58
CA SER A 159 27.46 20.38 -3.35
C SER A 159 26.95 19.37 -2.33
N ASP A 160 27.56 19.29 -1.15
CA ASP A 160 27.09 18.40 -0.07
C ASP A 160 25.62 18.64 0.32
N SER A 161 25.08 19.83 0.06
CA SER A 161 23.74 20.21 0.50
C SER A 161 22.81 20.68 -0.65
N LEU A 162 23.18 20.44 -1.91
CA LEU A 162 22.33 20.75 -3.06
C LEU A 162 22.33 19.60 -4.04
N PHE A 163 21.16 19.01 -4.26
CA PHE A 163 20.92 17.96 -5.24
C PHE A 163 20.03 18.47 -6.36
N THR A 164 20.41 18.22 -7.62
CA THR A 164 19.69 18.67 -8.82
C THR A 164 19.27 17.48 -9.65
N ILE A 165 18.04 17.49 -10.16
CA ILE A 165 17.50 16.49 -11.08
C ILE A 165 16.97 17.21 -12.32
N ASN A 166 17.37 16.75 -13.52
CA ASN A 166 16.87 17.25 -14.80
C ASN A 166 16.05 16.16 -15.49
N LEU A 167 14.85 16.51 -15.93
CA LEU A 167 13.95 15.64 -16.68
C LEU A 167 14.16 15.77 -18.19
N LYS A 168 13.89 14.71 -18.94
CA LYS A 168 13.86 14.69 -20.41
C LYS A 168 12.73 15.58 -20.96
N GLN A 169 11.57 15.53 -20.30
CA GLN A 169 10.39 16.35 -20.58
C GLN A 169 9.69 16.73 -19.27
N PRO A 170 8.91 17.81 -19.23
CA PRO A 170 8.13 18.16 -18.06
C PRO A 170 7.27 16.98 -17.63
N PHE A 171 7.17 16.73 -16.32
CA PHE A 171 6.32 15.69 -15.76
C PHE A 171 5.87 16.11 -14.35
N PRO A 172 4.77 16.86 -14.22
CA PRO A 172 4.29 17.37 -12.95
C PRO A 172 4.11 16.32 -11.83
N PRO A 173 3.71 15.05 -12.11
CA PRO A 173 3.62 14.01 -11.08
C PRO A 173 4.96 13.57 -10.48
N PHE A 174 6.10 14.06 -10.99
CA PHE A 174 7.44 13.59 -10.64
C PHE A 174 7.75 13.67 -9.13
N LEU A 175 7.30 14.73 -8.43
CA LEU A 175 7.48 14.82 -6.98
C LEU A 175 6.77 13.69 -6.23
N GLY A 176 5.61 13.24 -6.71
CA GLY A 176 4.92 12.07 -6.20
C GLY A 176 5.73 10.78 -6.39
N LEU A 177 6.39 10.62 -7.54
CA LEU A 177 7.31 9.51 -7.78
C LEU A 177 8.50 9.54 -6.82
N LEU A 178 9.08 10.72 -6.54
CA LEU A 178 10.19 10.86 -5.60
C LEU A 178 9.81 10.52 -4.15
N ALA A 179 8.53 10.55 -3.80
CA ALA A 179 8.04 10.13 -2.49
C ALA A 179 7.95 8.58 -2.35
N MET A 180 8.05 7.83 -3.45
CA MET A 180 8.08 6.36 -3.42
C MET A 180 9.34 5.86 -2.72
N LYS A 181 9.22 4.75 -2.01
CA LYS A 181 10.31 4.21 -1.18
C LYS A 181 11.53 3.76 -1.98
N TYR A 182 11.40 3.52 -3.26
CA TYR A 182 12.53 3.31 -4.17
C TYR A 182 13.54 4.47 -4.15
N CYS A 183 13.06 5.71 -3.99
CA CYS A 183 13.86 6.94 -3.97
C CYS A 183 14.47 7.27 -2.59
N SER A 184 14.45 6.33 -1.65
CA SER A 184 15.08 6.51 -0.35
C SER A 184 16.60 6.53 -0.45
N VAL A 185 17.24 7.33 0.42
CA VAL A 185 18.70 7.42 0.48
C VAL A 185 19.31 6.23 1.23
N VAL A 186 20.40 5.70 0.71
CA VAL A 186 21.21 4.63 1.34
C VAL A 186 22.68 5.04 1.42
N PRO A 187 23.41 4.67 2.49
CA PRO A 187 24.84 4.95 2.58
C PRO A 187 25.63 3.96 1.72
N LYS A 188 26.51 4.49 0.87
CA LYS A 188 27.38 3.70 -0.01
C LYS A 188 28.18 2.64 0.77
N GLU A 189 28.74 3.03 1.91
CA GLU A 189 29.58 2.16 2.77
C GLU A 189 28.83 0.91 3.24
N ALA A 190 27.51 1.05 3.54
CA ALA A 190 26.72 -0.11 3.95
C ALA A 190 26.42 -1.05 2.79
N ILE A 191 26.16 -0.51 1.61
CA ILE A 191 25.95 -1.31 0.40
C ILE A 191 27.23 -2.08 0.03
N GLU A 192 28.39 -1.43 0.09
CA GLU A 192 29.68 -2.07 -0.21
C GLU A 192 30.04 -3.13 0.84
N PHE A 193 29.74 -2.88 2.13
CA PHE A 193 30.05 -3.80 3.21
C PHE A 193 29.15 -5.04 3.22
N PHE A 194 27.84 -4.87 3.05
CA PHE A 194 26.88 -5.97 3.14
C PHE A 194 26.57 -6.63 1.79
N GLY A 195 26.82 -5.96 0.67
CA GLY A 195 26.45 -6.46 -0.65
C GLY A 195 24.98 -6.88 -0.72
N ASN A 196 24.72 -8.09 -1.21
CA ASN A 196 23.37 -8.66 -1.28
C ASN A 196 22.70 -8.86 0.10
N ASN A 197 23.47 -8.92 1.19
CA ASN A 197 22.94 -9.04 2.54
C ASN A 197 22.42 -7.71 3.10
N PHE A 198 22.57 -6.59 2.40
CA PHE A 198 21.97 -5.31 2.81
C PHE A 198 20.43 -5.44 2.96
N ARG A 199 19.79 -6.32 2.19
CA ARG A 199 18.36 -6.65 2.33
C ARG A 199 17.95 -7.03 3.76
N ALA A 200 18.87 -7.60 4.55
CA ALA A 200 18.63 -8.05 5.93
C ALA A 200 19.44 -7.26 6.98
N ASN A 201 20.24 -6.29 6.55
CA ASN A 201 21.06 -5.43 7.41
C ASN A 201 20.92 -3.95 7.00
N PRO A 202 19.69 -3.41 7.00
CA PRO A 202 19.43 -2.07 6.51
C PRO A 202 20.01 -1.01 7.44
N ILE A 203 20.68 -0.02 6.85
CA ILE A 203 21.11 1.20 7.52
C ILE A 203 20.47 2.37 6.78
N GLY A 204 19.51 3.02 7.40
CA GLY A 204 18.78 4.15 6.84
C GLY A 204 18.87 5.39 7.72
N THR A 205 17.89 6.28 7.57
CA THR A 205 17.77 7.56 8.28
C THR A 205 16.47 7.66 9.06
N GLY A 206 15.58 6.68 8.91
CA GLY A 206 14.20 6.72 9.36
C GLY A 206 13.98 6.76 10.87
N PRO A 207 12.71 6.90 11.31
CA PRO A 207 12.35 7.01 12.73
C PRO A 207 12.71 5.76 13.55
N PHE A 208 12.80 4.62 12.92
CA PHE A 208 13.23 3.39 13.56
C PHE A 208 14.46 2.82 12.87
N LYS A 209 15.28 2.07 13.63
CA LYS A 209 16.45 1.36 13.15
C LYS A 209 16.27 -0.15 13.29
N PHE A 210 16.91 -0.89 12.43
CA PHE A 210 16.91 -2.34 12.45
C PHE A 210 17.47 -2.90 13.76
N LYS A 211 16.84 -3.95 14.29
CA LYS A 211 17.33 -4.69 15.47
C LYS A 211 17.49 -6.17 15.21
N LEU A 212 16.48 -6.81 14.62
CA LEU A 212 16.46 -8.26 14.42
C LEU A 212 15.45 -8.62 13.35
N TRP A 213 15.81 -9.54 12.46
CA TRP A 213 14.88 -10.21 11.56
C TRP A 213 15.15 -11.72 11.58
N VAL A 214 14.16 -12.49 11.98
CA VAL A 214 14.09 -13.94 11.86
C VAL A 214 13.04 -14.23 10.80
N GLU A 215 13.48 -14.67 9.63
CA GLU A 215 12.58 -14.90 8.48
C GLU A 215 11.41 -15.82 8.87
N ASN A 216 10.24 -15.53 8.33
CA ASN A 216 8.97 -16.23 8.63
C ASN A 216 8.54 -16.25 10.11
N THR A 217 9.23 -15.52 10.99
CA THR A 217 8.92 -15.49 12.43
C THR A 217 8.64 -14.07 12.91
N LYS A 218 9.63 -13.18 12.83
CA LYS A 218 9.50 -11.80 13.33
C LYS A 218 10.53 -10.84 12.78
N LEU A 219 10.13 -9.57 12.65
CA LEU A 219 11.02 -8.43 12.44
C LEU A 219 10.85 -7.45 13.62
N VAL A 220 11.94 -6.98 14.20
CA VAL A 220 11.95 -6.00 15.29
C VAL A 220 12.74 -4.77 14.89
N LEU A 221 12.12 -3.62 15.00
CA LEU A 221 12.72 -2.31 14.82
C LEU A 221 12.75 -1.58 16.17
N ARG A 222 13.76 -0.74 16.39
CA ARG A 222 13.93 0.07 17.60
C ARG A 222 13.94 1.54 17.26
N LYS A 223 13.49 2.38 18.18
CA LYS A 223 13.57 3.84 18.08
C LYS A 223 14.95 4.31 17.62
N ASN A 224 14.98 5.21 16.66
CA ASN A 224 16.19 5.93 16.27
C ASN A 224 16.31 7.23 17.10
N PRO A 225 17.24 7.31 18.06
CA PRO A 225 17.40 8.52 18.88
C PRO A 225 18.00 9.70 18.11
N LEU A 226 18.50 9.47 16.88
CA LEU A 226 19.07 10.50 16.00
C LEU A 226 18.06 11.01 14.97
N PHE A 227 16.79 10.56 15.03
CA PHE A 227 15.79 11.01 14.08
C PHE A 227 15.53 12.50 14.22
N TYR A 228 15.54 13.23 13.12
CA TYR A 228 15.57 14.69 13.09
C TYR A 228 14.22 15.37 13.29
N GLU A 229 13.10 14.65 13.04
CA GLU A 229 11.78 15.25 13.17
C GLU A 229 11.35 15.40 14.64
N LYS A 230 10.64 16.49 14.91
CA LYS A 230 9.96 16.76 16.17
C LYS A 230 8.48 17.01 15.90
N ASP A 231 7.66 16.84 16.91
CA ASP A 231 6.26 17.25 16.85
C ASP A 231 6.11 18.77 17.02
N ILE A 232 4.86 19.25 16.96
CA ILE A 232 4.53 20.68 17.11
C ILE A 232 4.87 21.24 18.51
N LYS A 233 5.11 20.37 19.49
CA LYS A 233 5.52 20.72 20.86
C LYS A 233 7.04 20.62 21.04
N GLY A 234 7.80 20.31 19.98
CA GLY A 234 9.25 20.13 20.04
C GLY A 234 9.70 18.78 20.59
N ILE A 235 8.80 17.81 20.81
CA ILE A 235 9.12 16.47 21.29
C ILE A 235 9.69 15.65 20.13
N SER A 236 10.83 14.99 20.36
CA SER A 236 11.50 14.17 19.35
C SER A 236 10.68 12.93 19.00
N LEU A 237 10.53 12.69 17.71
CA LEU A 237 9.89 11.49 17.17
C LEU A 237 10.93 10.35 17.00
N PRO A 238 10.50 9.09 16.91
CA PRO A 238 9.16 8.58 17.12
C PRO A 238 8.82 8.49 18.63
N TYR A 239 7.53 8.41 18.98
CA TYR A 239 7.11 8.22 20.37
C TYR A 239 7.33 6.77 20.84
N LEU A 240 7.09 5.79 19.97
CA LEU A 240 7.26 4.36 20.26
C LEU A 240 8.74 4.01 20.48
N GLU A 241 9.01 3.05 21.37
CA GLU A 241 10.35 2.52 21.61
C GLU A 241 10.72 1.37 20.65
N ALA A 242 9.72 0.66 20.14
CA ALA A 242 9.94 -0.42 19.18
C ALA A 242 8.70 -0.71 18.34
N VAL A 243 8.94 -1.36 17.19
CA VAL A 243 7.94 -2.00 16.35
C VAL A 243 8.28 -3.47 16.25
N ALA A 244 7.30 -4.35 16.51
CA ALA A 244 7.45 -5.79 16.38
C ALA A 244 6.43 -6.32 15.38
N ILE A 245 6.92 -6.95 14.32
CA ILE A 245 6.12 -7.52 13.23
C ILE A 245 6.23 -9.03 13.31
N THR A 246 5.11 -9.73 13.35
CA THR A 246 5.02 -11.18 13.25
C THR A 246 4.63 -11.61 11.85
N PHE A 247 4.84 -12.88 11.51
CA PHE A 247 4.49 -13.43 10.20
C PHE A 247 3.58 -14.65 10.37
N LEU A 248 2.29 -14.39 10.67
CA LEU A 248 1.26 -15.41 10.78
C LEU A 248 0.46 -15.45 9.46
N PRO A 249 0.52 -16.54 8.67
CA PRO A 249 -0.18 -16.61 7.39
C PRO A 249 -1.70 -16.63 7.50
N ASP A 250 -2.21 -17.25 8.55
CA ASP A 250 -3.65 -17.48 8.72
C ASP A 250 -4.36 -16.24 9.27
N LYS A 251 -5.37 -15.80 8.55
CA LYS A 251 -6.16 -14.60 8.83
C LYS A 251 -7.00 -14.71 10.08
N GLN A 252 -7.55 -15.89 10.35
CA GLN A 252 -8.34 -16.14 11.54
C GLN A 252 -7.47 -16.12 12.80
N SER A 253 -6.27 -16.69 12.71
CA SER A 253 -5.29 -16.63 13.81
C SER A 253 -4.86 -15.19 14.10
N GLU A 254 -4.61 -14.36 13.08
CA GLU A 254 -4.33 -12.93 13.26
C GLU A 254 -5.48 -12.22 13.97
N PHE A 255 -6.72 -12.45 13.53
CA PHE A 255 -7.91 -11.88 14.16
C PHE A 255 -8.02 -12.26 15.64
N LEU A 256 -7.79 -13.53 15.99
CA LEU A 256 -7.79 -13.99 17.39
C LEU A 256 -6.70 -13.32 18.22
N GLN A 257 -5.46 -13.18 17.69
CA GLN A 257 -4.37 -12.47 18.36
C GLN A 257 -4.74 -10.99 18.60
N PHE A 258 -5.40 -10.36 17.62
CA PHE A 258 -5.87 -8.99 17.75
C PHE A 258 -6.94 -8.83 18.83
N ILE A 259 -7.96 -9.68 18.84
CA ILE A 259 -9.04 -9.62 19.85
C ILE A 259 -8.53 -9.91 21.27
N GLN A 260 -7.51 -10.75 21.41
CA GLN A 260 -6.83 -11.02 22.67
C GLN A 260 -5.90 -9.87 23.14
N GLY A 261 -5.66 -8.86 22.28
CA GLY A 261 -4.76 -7.74 22.59
C GLY A 261 -3.27 -8.07 22.45
N ASN A 262 -2.90 -9.20 21.85
CA ASN A 262 -1.51 -9.60 21.62
C ASN A 262 -0.86 -8.80 20.47
N ILE A 263 -1.66 -8.31 19.52
CA ILE A 263 -1.27 -7.35 18.49
C ILE A 263 -2.13 -6.08 18.59
N ASP A 264 -1.55 -4.95 18.24
CA ASP A 264 -2.10 -3.62 18.43
C ASP A 264 -2.91 -3.13 17.22
N PHE A 265 -2.66 -3.72 16.07
CA PHE A 265 -3.16 -3.25 14.79
C PHE A 265 -3.41 -4.42 13.83
N MET A 266 -4.50 -4.32 13.08
CA MET A 266 -4.86 -5.22 12.00
C MET A 266 -5.38 -4.40 10.83
N LYS A 267 -4.91 -4.73 9.62
CA LYS A 267 -5.35 -4.08 8.37
C LYS A 267 -6.39 -4.92 7.64
N SER A 268 -7.20 -4.26 6.83
CA SER A 268 -8.18 -4.86 5.93
C SER A 268 -9.29 -5.67 6.61
N LEU A 269 -10.21 -6.14 5.82
CA LEU A 269 -11.31 -7.01 6.22
C LEU A 269 -11.22 -8.29 5.40
N ASP A 270 -11.29 -9.43 6.06
CA ASP A 270 -11.24 -10.75 5.40
C ASP A 270 -12.56 -11.50 5.57
N ALA A 271 -12.92 -12.31 4.58
CA ALA A 271 -14.15 -13.08 4.58
C ALA A 271 -14.26 -14.02 5.79
N SER A 272 -13.13 -14.53 6.30
CA SER A 272 -13.09 -15.47 7.43
C SER A 272 -13.57 -14.90 8.75
N TYR A 273 -13.49 -13.55 8.96
CA TYR A 273 -13.88 -12.90 10.21
C TYR A 273 -14.75 -11.65 10.05
N LYS A 274 -15.07 -11.24 8.80
CA LYS A 274 -15.84 -10.00 8.57
C LYS A 274 -17.17 -9.99 9.34
N ASP A 275 -17.87 -11.12 9.37
CA ASP A 275 -19.15 -11.28 10.02
C ASP A 275 -19.03 -11.44 11.56
N ASP A 276 -17.83 -11.70 12.07
CA ASP A 276 -17.55 -11.72 13.50
C ASP A 276 -17.32 -10.32 14.06
N ILE A 277 -16.71 -9.42 13.28
CA ILE A 277 -16.32 -8.08 13.73
C ILE A 277 -17.30 -7.00 13.30
N LEU A 278 -17.97 -7.13 12.14
CA LEU A 278 -18.86 -6.12 11.57
C LEU A 278 -20.33 -6.59 11.52
N ASN A 279 -21.22 -5.63 11.60
CA ASN A 279 -22.61 -5.73 11.17
C ASN A 279 -22.68 -5.64 9.62
N THR A 280 -23.79 -6.02 9.03
CA THR A 280 -24.03 -5.96 7.59
C THR A 280 -24.03 -4.55 6.99
N ASN A 281 -24.06 -3.51 7.82
CA ASN A 281 -23.98 -2.10 7.44
C ASN A 281 -22.56 -1.51 7.59
N GLY A 282 -21.55 -2.34 7.86
CA GLY A 282 -20.15 -1.92 8.01
C GLY A 282 -19.77 -1.32 9.36
N THR A 283 -20.67 -1.32 10.34
CA THR A 283 -20.35 -0.84 11.70
C THR A 283 -19.80 -1.97 12.57
N LEU A 284 -18.97 -1.63 13.55
CA LEU A 284 -18.50 -2.60 14.55
C LEU A 284 -19.66 -3.21 15.30
N LYS A 285 -19.58 -4.52 15.60
CA LYS A 285 -20.51 -5.17 16.52
C LYS A 285 -20.38 -4.61 17.94
N GLU A 286 -21.48 -4.55 18.65
CA GLU A 286 -21.60 -3.96 20.00
C GLU A 286 -20.55 -4.48 20.97
N LYS A 287 -20.25 -5.79 20.94
CA LYS A 287 -19.24 -6.43 21.81
C LYS A 287 -17.82 -5.86 21.68
N TYR A 288 -17.52 -5.12 20.61
CA TYR A 288 -16.21 -4.51 20.34
C TYR A 288 -16.19 -2.98 20.53
N ILE A 289 -17.36 -2.34 20.63
CA ILE A 289 -17.45 -0.90 20.88
C ILE A 289 -16.75 -0.56 22.20
N GLY A 290 -15.87 0.45 22.14
CA GLY A 290 -15.06 0.89 23.28
C GLY A 290 -13.84 0.00 23.62
N LYS A 291 -13.66 -1.15 22.96
CA LYS A 291 -12.47 -2.02 23.10
C LYS A 291 -11.46 -1.81 21.98
N ILE A 292 -11.94 -1.68 20.76
CA ILE A 292 -11.15 -1.44 19.56
C ILE A 292 -11.66 -0.20 18.84
N LYS A 293 -10.81 0.37 18.00
CA LYS A 293 -11.15 1.43 17.03
C LYS A 293 -11.21 0.81 15.65
N MET A 294 -12.11 1.30 14.83
CA MET A 294 -12.17 1.04 13.41
C MET A 294 -12.11 2.37 12.68
N GLU A 295 -11.16 2.51 11.78
CA GLU A 295 -11.00 3.68 10.93
C GLU A 295 -11.14 3.24 9.48
N THR A 296 -11.89 4.03 8.69
CA THR A 296 -12.07 3.83 7.25
C THR A 296 -11.78 5.10 6.50
N GLY A 297 -11.18 4.99 5.33
CA GLY A 297 -10.88 6.13 4.47
C GLY A 297 -10.86 5.75 3.00
N ALA A 298 -10.76 6.74 2.12
CA ALA A 298 -10.58 6.48 0.70
C ALA A 298 -9.33 5.63 0.48
N TYR A 299 -9.40 4.72 -0.49
CA TYR A 299 -8.25 3.97 -0.99
C TYR A 299 -8.12 4.24 -2.48
N LEU A 300 -6.92 4.59 -2.92
CA LEU A 300 -6.66 4.80 -4.34
C LEU A 300 -6.62 3.44 -5.06
N ASN A 301 -7.73 2.74 -5.00
CA ASN A 301 -7.97 1.47 -5.66
C ASN A 301 -9.35 1.48 -6.32
N THR A 302 -9.37 1.26 -7.64
CA THR A 302 -10.59 1.03 -8.41
C THR A 302 -10.65 -0.42 -8.81
N GLU A 303 -11.69 -1.12 -8.38
CA GLU A 303 -12.02 -2.48 -8.80
C GLU A 303 -12.88 -2.42 -10.05
N TYR A 304 -12.52 -3.20 -11.06
CA TYR A 304 -13.21 -3.17 -12.36
C TYR A 304 -13.14 -4.49 -13.11
N LEU A 305 -13.99 -4.65 -14.12
CA LEU A 305 -13.79 -5.61 -15.19
C LEU A 305 -13.18 -4.88 -16.38
N GLY A 306 -12.06 -5.37 -16.89
CA GLY A 306 -11.45 -4.91 -18.15
C GLY A 306 -12.04 -5.65 -19.33
N ILE A 307 -12.22 -5.00 -20.46
CA ILE A 307 -12.74 -5.58 -21.71
C ILE A 307 -11.66 -5.42 -22.77
N TYR A 308 -11.17 -6.53 -23.31
CA TYR A 308 -10.19 -6.52 -24.38
C TYR A 308 -10.86 -6.16 -25.71
N LEU A 309 -10.45 -5.07 -26.35
CA LEU A 309 -11.11 -4.50 -27.53
C LEU A 309 -10.44 -4.86 -28.85
N ASP A 310 -9.15 -5.20 -28.83
CA ASP A 310 -8.37 -5.58 -30.00
C ASP A 310 -8.41 -7.10 -30.20
N ASN A 311 -9.61 -7.62 -30.48
CA ASN A 311 -9.81 -9.05 -30.67
C ASN A 311 -10.19 -9.34 -32.13
N GLU A 312 -9.46 -10.23 -32.78
CA GLU A 312 -9.75 -10.66 -34.13
C GLU A 312 -11.08 -11.46 -34.21
N ASN A 313 -11.47 -12.10 -33.13
CA ASN A 313 -12.74 -12.80 -33.03
C ASN A 313 -13.90 -11.84 -32.75
N GLU A 314 -15.06 -12.09 -33.36
CA GLU A 314 -16.29 -11.29 -33.17
C GLU A 314 -16.95 -11.61 -31.81
N TYR A 315 -16.39 -11.10 -30.71
CA TYR A 315 -17.05 -11.19 -29.42
C TYR A 315 -18.13 -10.09 -29.30
N PRO A 316 -19.25 -10.36 -28.60
CA PRO A 316 -20.30 -9.36 -28.37
C PRO A 316 -19.79 -8.05 -27.80
N THR A 317 -18.72 -8.09 -27.01
CA THR A 317 -18.11 -6.94 -26.34
C THR A 317 -17.39 -5.93 -27.27
N LYS A 318 -17.19 -6.25 -28.56
CA LYS A 318 -16.80 -5.22 -29.55
C LYS A 318 -17.89 -4.16 -29.69
N SER A 319 -19.15 -4.55 -29.55
CA SER A 319 -20.26 -3.61 -29.57
C SER A 319 -20.31 -2.76 -28.29
N LYS A 320 -20.32 -1.45 -28.46
CA LYS A 320 -20.52 -0.48 -27.36
C LYS A 320 -21.85 -0.72 -26.64
N LEU A 321 -22.89 -1.21 -27.36
CA LEU A 321 -24.19 -1.54 -26.76
C LEU A 321 -24.05 -2.58 -25.66
N ILE A 322 -23.30 -3.65 -25.92
CA ILE A 322 -23.07 -4.72 -24.94
C ILE A 322 -22.22 -4.22 -23.77
N ARG A 323 -21.13 -3.47 -24.03
CA ARG A 323 -20.31 -2.90 -22.94
C ARG A 323 -21.11 -1.98 -22.02
N GLN A 324 -22.01 -1.19 -22.60
CA GLN A 324 -22.92 -0.33 -21.81
C GLN A 324 -24.02 -1.16 -21.11
N ALA A 325 -24.55 -2.20 -21.73
CA ALA A 325 -25.51 -3.11 -21.12
C ALA A 325 -24.94 -3.78 -19.87
N ILE A 326 -23.69 -4.27 -19.93
CA ILE A 326 -22.98 -4.82 -18.76
C ILE A 326 -22.92 -3.76 -17.64
N ASN A 327 -22.56 -2.52 -17.98
CA ASN A 327 -22.40 -1.43 -17.02
C ASN A 327 -23.72 -1.03 -16.31
N TYR A 328 -24.86 -1.05 -17.03
CA TYR A 328 -26.18 -0.74 -16.47
C TYR A 328 -26.86 -1.93 -15.80
N GLY A 329 -26.43 -3.19 -16.11
CA GLY A 329 -27.19 -4.40 -15.85
C GLY A 329 -27.11 -4.95 -14.43
N PHE A 330 -26.27 -4.41 -13.52
CA PHE A 330 -26.14 -4.93 -12.16
C PHE A 330 -26.11 -3.83 -11.09
N ASP A 331 -26.62 -4.17 -9.90
CA ASP A 331 -26.70 -3.25 -8.76
C ASP A 331 -25.42 -3.28 -7.90
N ARG A 332 -24.53 -2.29 -8.11
CA ARG A 332 -23.28 -2.11 -7.34
C ARG A 332 -23.51 -1.89 -5.85
N LYS A 333 -24.61 -1.21 -5.47
CA LYS A 333 -24.93 -0.95 -4.05
C LYS A 333 -25.30 -2.25 -3.34
N LYS A 334 -26.17 -3.07 -3.98
CA LYS A 334 -26.58 -4.38 -3.50
C LYS A 334 -25.37 -5.32 -3.37
N MET A 335 -24.50 -5.35 -4.39
CA MET A 335 -23.26 -6.12 -4.40
C MET A 335 -22.37 -5.79 -3.20
N ILE A 336 -22.07 -4.51 -2.96
CA ILE A 336 -21.24 -4.07 -1.83
C ILE A 336 -21.90 -4.41 -0.49
N LYS A 337 -23.21 -4.16 -0.38
CA LYS A 337 -23.95 -4.45 0.86
C LYS A 337 -23.86 -5.91 1.28
N PHE A 338 -24.06 -6.85 0.36
CA PHE A 338 -24.14 -8.26 0.69
C PHE A 338 -22.78 -8.98 0.67
N LEU A 339 -21.88 -8.60 -0.25
CA LEU A 339 -20.59 -9.31 -0.38
C LEU A 339 -19.47 -8.66 0.44
N ARG A 340 -19.62 -7.37 0.80
CA ARG A 340 -18.55 -6.59 1.46
C ARG A 340 -19.00 -5.91 2.76
N ASN A 341 -20.12 -6.30 3.35
CA ASN A 341 -20.69 -5.68 4.55
C ASN A 341 -20.77 -4.14 4.47
N GLY A 342 -21.07 -3.60 3.28
CA GLY A 342 -21.14 -2.15 3.06
C GLY A 342 -19.79 -1.45 2.89
N ILE A 343 -18.68 -2.16 2.90
CA ILE A 343 -17.34 -1.58 2.74
C ILE A 343 -16.99 -1.41 1.26
N GLY A 344 -16.71 -0.17 0.88
CA GLY A 344 -16.49 0.27 -0.49
C GLY A 344 -17.55 1.29 -0.93
N THR A 345 -17.25 2.05 -1.97
CA THR A 345 -18.17 3.00 -2.59
C THR A 345 -18.52 2.52 -3.99
N PRO A 346 -19.80 2.42 -4.39
CA PRO A 346 -20.17 2.06 -5.76
C PRO A 346 -19.48 2.97 -6.79
N ALA A 347 -18.78 2.39 -7.78
CA ALA A 347 -18.13 3.18 -8.82
C ALA A 347 -19.15 3.58 -9.90
N THR A 348 -19.94 4.60 -9.59
CA THR A 348 -21.00 5.14 -10.46
C THR A 348 -20.62 6.48 -11.12
N SER A 349 -19.36 6.90 -10.97
CA SER A 349 -18.86 8.17 -11.54
C SER A 349 -17.87 7.91 -12.68
N GLY A 350 -16.60 7.73 -12.38
CA GLY A 350 -15.55 7.50 -13.36
C GLY A 350 -14.67 6.31 -13.00
N PHE A 351 -13.51 6.23 -13.64
CA PHE A 351 -12.46 5.27 -13.30
C PHE A 351 -11.50 5.83 -12.23
N ILE A 352 -11.27 7.14 -12.25
CA ILE A 352 -10.47 7.84 -11.24
C ILE A 352 -11.17 7.72 -9.88
N PRO A 353 -10.53 7.17 -8.82
CA PRO A 353 -11.17 6.91 -7.53
C PRO A 353 -11.32 8.17 -6.67
N LYS A 354 -12.23 8.09 -5.71
CA LYS A 354 -12.29 9.05 -4.60
C LYS A 354 -10.94 9.07 -3.85
N GLY A 355 -10.55 10.28 -3.39
CA GLY A 355 -9.27 10.48 -2.70
C GLY A 355 -8.22 11.17 -3.57
N LEU A 356 -8.43 11.26 -4.89
CA LEU A 356 -7.63 12.12 -5.75
C LEU A 356 -8.33 13.47 -5.97
N PRO A 357 -7.57 14.60 -6.02
CA PRO A 357 -8.15 15.93 -6.27
C PRO A 357 -8.86 16.04 -7.62
N SER A 358 -8.43 15.26 -8.61
CA SER A 358 -9.04 15.18 -9.95
C SER A 358 -10.30 14.33 -10.02
N PHE A 359 -10.70 13.64 -8.92
CA PHE A 359 -11.96 12.91 -8.89
C PHE A 359 -13.13 13.85 -9.25
N ASN A 360 -13.94 13.43 -10.20
CA ASN A 360 -15.13 14.14 -10.59
C ASN A 360 -16.37 13.29 -10.30
N ASN A 361 -17.35 13.87 -9.60
CA ASN A 361 -18.62 13.19 -9.34
C ASN A 361 -19.53 13.27 -10.59
N GLN A 362 -18.97 12.99 -11.77
CA GLN A 362 -19.71 12.95 -13.02
C GLN A 362 -20.73 11.80 -13.03
N LYS A 363 -21.75 11.91 -13.88
CA LYS A 363 -22.74 10.86 -14.04
C LYS A 363 -22.19 9.73 -14.90
N GLY A 364 -21.83 8.63 -14.23
CA GLY A 364 -21.45 7.37 -14.88
C GLY A 364 -22.62 6.37 -14.93
N TYR A 365 -22.35 5.10 -14.61
CA TYR A 365 -23.32 4.02 -14.72
C TYR A 365 -24.00 3.70 -13.40
N SER A 366 -25.29 4.03 -13.28
CA SER A 366 -26.17 3.53 -12.21
C SER A 366 -26.88 2.24 -12.67
N TYR A 367 -27.46 1.50 -11.73
CA TYR A 367 -28.26 0.32 -12.03
C TYR A 367 -29.56 0.73 -12.77
N GLN A 368 -29.70 0.26 -14.01
CA GLN A 368 -30.84 0.55 -14.89
C GLN A 368 -31.12 -0.70 -15.74
N PRO A 369 -31.71 -1.75 -15.15
CA PRO A 369 -31.87 -3.05 -15.84
C PRO A 369 -32.74 -2.94 -17.11
N GLU A 370 -33.78 -2.10 -17.13
CA GLU A 370 -34.63 -1.91 -18.31
C GLU A 370 -33.80 -1.32 -19.48
N LYS A 371 -32.91 -0.40 -19.19
CA LYS A 371 -32.02 0.18 -20.19
C LYS A 371 -31.01 -0.87 -20.68
N ALA A 372 -30.46 -1.69 -19.78
CA ALA A 372 -29.57 -2.78 -20.15
C ALA A 372 -30.28 -3.76 -21.09
N THR A 373 -31.50 -4.19 -20.76
CA THR A 373 -32.33 -5.07 -21.61
C THR A 373 -32.56 -4.45 -22.98
N ALA A 374 -32.90 -3.15 -23.05
CA ALA A 374 -33.14 -2.44 -24.32
C ALA A 374 -31.86 -2.40 -25.19
N LEU A 375 -30.66 -2.24 -24.57
CA LEU A 375 -29.37 -2.26 -25.28
C LEU A 375 -29.04 -3.64 -25.83
N VAL A 376 -29.30 -4.71 -25.06
CA VAL A 376 -29.13 -6.11 -25.51
C VAL A 376 -30.09 -6.40 -26.68
N ALA A 377 -31.37 -6.06 -26.54
CA ALA A 377 -32.37 -6.26 -27.61
C ALA A 377 -32.00 -5.51 -28.90
N ARG A 378 -31.48 -4.29 -28.75
CA ARG A 378 -30.99 -3.50 -29.89
C ARG A 378 -29.81 -4.17 -30.56
N TYR A 379 -28.85 -4.69 -29.81
CA TYR A 379 -27.72 -5.45 -30.34
C TYR A 379 -28.19 -6.67 -31.13
N VAL A 380 -29.08 -7.48 -30.57
CA VAL A 380 -29.65 -8.67 -31.23
C VAL A 380 -30.34 -8.28 -32.54
N LYS A 381 -31.11 -7.18 -32.55
CA LYS A 381 -31.77 -6.67 -33.76
C LYS A 381 -30.76 -6.22 -34.82
N GLU A 382 -29.71 -5.50 -34.43
CA GLU A 382 -28.69 -4.99 -35.37
C GLU A 382 -27.81 -6.10 -35.95
N THR A 383 -27.56 -7.17 -35.20
CA THR A 383 -26.73 -8.30 -35.64
C THR A 383 -27.51 -9.44 -36.27
N GLY A 384 -28.84 -9.46 -36.11
CA GLY A 384 -29.70 -10.57 -36.57
C GLY A 384 -29.44 -11.91 -35.86
N GLY A 385 -28.73 -11.87 -34.71
CA GLY A 385 -28.25 -13.05 -33.99
C GLY A 385 -29.12 -13.45 -32.79
N GLU A 386 -28.66 -14.45 -32.07
CA GLU A 386 -29.21 -14.91 -30.79
C GLU A 386 -28.76 -14.00 -29.64
N ASN A 387 -29.25 -14.26 -28.42
CA ASN A 387 -28.81 -13.56 -27.22
C ASN A 387 -27.29 -13.69 -27.05
N PRO A 388 -26.57 -12.55 -26.84
CA PRO A 388 -25.12 -12.56 -26.76
C PRO A 388 -24.63 -13.33 -25.53
N GLU A 389 -23.57 -14.09 -25.68
CA GLU A 389 -22.88 -14.79 -24.61
C GLU A 389 -21.53 -14.12 -24.32
N ILE A 390 -21.21 -13.90 -23.03
CA ILE A 390 -19.94 -13.37 -22.57
C ILE A 390 -19.34 -14.26 -21.48
N THR A 391 -18.01 -14.23 -21.34
CA THR A 391 -17.28 -14.92 -20.27
C THR A 391 -16.49 -13.92 -19.44
N ILE A 392 -16.73 -13.90 -18.13
CA ILE A 392 -15.95 -13.10 -17.15
C ILE A 392 -14.89 -14.02 -16.55
N THR A 393 -13.62 -13.74 -16.78
CA THR A 393 -12.52 -14.50 -16.21
C THR A 393 -12.03 -13.85 -14.90
N THR A 394 -11.97 -14.65 -13.84
CA THR A 394 -11.57 -14.19 -12.49
C THR A 394 -10.68 -15.22 -11.79
N ASN A 395 -10.36 -14.97 -10.51
CA ASN A 395 -9.74 -15.95 -9.61
C ASN A 395 -10.66 -16.23 -8.41
N GLY A 396 -10.36 -17.29 -7.66
CA GLY A 396 -11.21 -17.75 -6.57
C GLY A 396 -11.58 -16.70 -5.53
N ASN A 397 -10.72 -15.68 -5.28
CA ASN A 397 -11.00 -14.65 -4.27
C ASN A 397 -12.12 -13.66 -4.66
N TYR A 398 -12.53 -13.67 -5.93
CA TYR A 398 -13.54 -12.74 -6.47
C TYR A 398 -14.67 -13.48 -7.20
N LEU A 399 -14.78 -14.80 -6.94
CA LEU A 399 -15.80 -15.65 -7.57
C LEU A 399 -17.21 -15.17 -7.22
N ASP A 400 -17.49 -14.97 -5.93
CA ASP A 400 -18.79 -14.53 -5.41
C ASP A 400 -19.26 -13.21 -6.06
N LEU A 401 -18.33 -12.29 -6.27
CA LEU A 401 -18.58 -11.00 -6.93
C LEU A 401 -18.93 -11.19 -8.41
N CYS A 402 -18.18 -12.04 -9.12
CA CYS A 402 -18.45 -12.33 -10.53
C CYS A 402 -19.75 -13.12 -10.73
N GLU A 403 -20.08 -14.06 -9.85
CA GLU A 403 -21.36 -14.79 -9.85
C GLU A 403 -22.56 -13.87 -9.55
N PHE A 404 -22.39 -12.87 -8.67
CA PHE A 404 -23.41 -11.87 -8.47
C PHE A 404 -23.68 -11.10 -9.78
N ILE A 405 -22.63 -10.62 -10.44
CA ILE A 405 -22.74 -9.91 -11.73
C ILE A 405 -23.35 -10.82 -12.79
N GLN A 406 -22.92 -12.08 -12.91
CA GLN A 406 -23.47 -13.06 -13.82
C GLN A 406 -25.01 -13.17 -13.70
N ARG A 407 -25.51 -13.37 -12.48
CA ARG A 407 -26.96 -13.50 -12.23
C ARG A 407 -27.75 -12.25 -12.62
N GLU A 408 -27.22 -11.08 -12.27
CA GLU A 408 -27.89 -9.82 -12.63
C GLU A 408 -27.88 -9.59 -14.16
N LEU A 409 -26.80 -9.94 -14.86
CA LEU A 409 -26.71 -9.82 -16.31
C LEU A 409 -27.61 -10.82 -17.07
N GLN A 410 -27.77 -12.03 -16.56
CA GLN A 410 -28.72 -13.01 -17.12
C GLN A 410 -30.16 -12.47 -17.09
N ASN A 411 -30.54 -11.72 -16.05
CA ASN A 411 -31.87 -11.12 -15.93
C ASN A 411 -32.16 -10.04 -17.00
N VAL A 412 -31.12 -9.49 -17.62
CA VAL A 412 -31.25 -8.47 -18.69
C VAL A 412 -31.02 -9.05 -20.08
N GLY A 413 -30.98 -10.38 -20.21
CA GLY A 413 -30.86 -11.10 -21.49
C GLY A 413 -29.42 -11.28 -22.00
N LEU A 414 -28.41 -11.00 -21.18
CA LEU A 414 -27.00 -11.21 -21.51
C LEU A 414 -26.53 -12.52 -20.90
N GLN A 415 -26.36 -13.56 -21.72
CA GLN A 415 -25.84 -14.85 -21.27
C GLN A 415 -24.39 -14.67 -20.75
N THR A 416 -24.16 -14.99 -19.48
CA THR A 416 -22.88 -14.74 -18.84
C THR A 416 -22.33 -16.00 -18.19
N LYS A 417 -21.08 -16.34 -18.49
CA LYS A 417 -20.31 -17.40 -17.84
C LYS A 417 -19.22 -16.81 -16.95
N VAL A 418 -18.85 -17.51 -15.90
CA VAL A 418 -17.70 -17.16 -15.05
C VAL A 418 -16.65 -18.25 -15.17
N ASP A 419 -15.45 -17.86 -15.57
CA ASP A 419 -14.28 -18.74 -15.66
C ASP A 419 -13.30 -18.41 -14.52
N VAL A 420 -12.91 -19.42 -13.73
CA VAL A 420 -12.06 -19.26 -12.54
C VAL A 420 -10.70 -19.90 -12.81
N ILE A 421 -9.67 -19.05 -12.86
CA ILE A 421 -8.30 -19.48 -13.13
C ILE A 421 -7.32 -19.02 -12.04
N PRO A 422 -6.13 -19.64 -11.91
CA PRO A 422 -5.12 -19.20 -10.95
C PRO A 422 -4.70 -17.75 -11.16
N PRO A 423 -4.36 -16.98 -10.09
CA PRO A 423 -3.97 -15.58 -10.21
C PRO A 423 -2.79 -15.29 -11.15
N SER A 424 -1.83 -16.22 -11.26
CA SER A 424 -0.71 -16.12 -12.22
C SER A 424 -1.18 -16.22 -13.67
N THR A 425 -2.08 -17.16 -13.97
CA THR A 425 -2.68 -17.36 -15.28
C THR A 425 -3.54 -16.17 -15.69
N LEU A 426 -4.33 -15.61 -14.73
CA LEU A 426 -5.11 -14.40 -14.97
C LEU A 426 -4.21 -13.21 -15.34
N ARG A 427 -3.09 -13.01 -14.64
CA ARG A 427 -2.13 -11.94 -14.97
C ARG A 427 -1.54 -12.12 -16.35
N GLN A 428 -1.09 -13.34 -16.68
CA GLN A 428 -0.52 -13.65 -17.99
C GLN A 428 -1.56 -13.48 -19.11
N GLY A 429 -2.78 -13.99 -18.92
CA GLY A 429 -3.86 -13.88 -19.88
C GLY A 429 -4.24 -12.43 -20.22
N LYS A 430 -4.30 -11.55 -19.20
CA LYS A 430 -4.50 -10.11 -19.43
C LYS A 430 -3.38 -9.49 -20.26
N SER A 431 -2.12 -9.78 -19.89
CA SER A 431 -0.96 -9.20 -20.57
C SER A 431 -0.78 -9.70 -22.01
N SER A 432 -1.33 -10.84 -22.35
CA SER A 432 -1.23 -11.44 -23.70
C SER A 432 -2.50 -11.25 -24.56
N GLY A 433 -3.51 -10.50 -24.07
CA GLY A 433 -4.75 -10.25 -24.80
C GLY A 433 -5.63 -11.51 -25.04
N LYS A 434 -5.49 -12.53 -24.18
CA LYS A 434 -6.20 -13.82 -24.34
C LYS A 434 -7.57 -13.87 -23.63
N LEU A 435 -7.91 -12.86 -22.87
CA LEU A 435 -9.13 -12.80 -22.06
C LEU A 435 -10.04 -11.69 -22.56
N SER A 436 -11.28 -12.03 -22.92
CA SER A 436 -12.26 -11.06 -23.44
C SER A 436 -12.73 -10.09 -22.37
N ILE A 437 -13.16 -10.62 -21.21
CA ILE A 437 -13.50 -9.84 -20.02
C ILE A 437 -12.75 -10.45 -18.84
N PHE A 438 -12.09 -9.60 -18.08
CA PHE A 438 -11.27 -10.08 -16.96
C PHE A 438 -11.44 -9.15 -15.74
N ARG A 439 -11.46 -9.75 -14.55
CA ARG A 439 -11.41 -9.00 -13.30
C ARG A 439 -10.03 -8.35 -13.13
N ALA A 440 -10.02 -7.08 -12.77
CA ALA A 440 -8.82 -6.33 -12.46
C ALA A 440 -9.07 -5.33 -11.32
N SER A 441 -7.99 -4.84 -10.76
CA SER A 441 -7.94 -3.68 -9.88
C SER A 441 -6.75 -2.81 -10.26
N TRP A 442 -6.85 -1.53 -9.97
CA TRP A 442 -5.72 -0.62 -10.08
C TRP A 442 -5.56 0.17 -8.79
N ILE A 443 -4.40 -0.01 -8.17
CA ILE A 443 -3.97 0.73 -7.00
C ILE A 443 -2.94 1.74 -7.47
N ALA A 444 -3.11 3.01 -7.10
CA ALA A 444 -2.16 4.04 -7.48
C ALA A 444 -0.77 3.80 -6.89
N ASP A 445 0.25 3.91 -7.72
CA ASP A 445 1.65 3.90 -7.30
C ASP A 445 2.09 5.25 -6.72
N TYR A 446 1.47 6.34 -7.16
CA TYR A 446 1.68 7.73 -6.72
C TYR A 446 0.36 8.51 -6.82
N PRO A 447 0.21 9.60 -6.04
CA PRO A 447 -1.07 10.29 -5.88
C PRO A 447 -1.37 11.29 -7.02
N ASP A 448 -1.41 10.82 -8.26
CA ASP A 448 -1.83 11.58 -9.43
C ASP A 448 -2.73 10.74 -10.33
N ALA A 449 -3.75 11.35 -10.94
CA ALA A 449 -4.67 10.63 -11.80
C ALA A 449 -4.04 10.20 -13.13
N GLU A 450 -2.88 10.72 -13.50
CA GLU A 450 -2.09 10.18 -14.60
C GLU A 450 -1.90 8.67 -14.44
N ASN A 451 -1.71 8.19 -13.22
CA ASN A 451 -1.57 6.77 -12.88
C ASN A 451 -2.79 5.91 -13.31
N TYR A 452 -3.96 6.50 -13.44
CA TYR A 452 -5.18 5.84 -13.89
C TYR A 452 -5.42 5.99 -15.40
N VAL A 453 -5.26 7.20 -15.92
CA VAL A 453 -5.54 7.45 -17.33
C VAL A 453 -4.48 6.86 -18.25
N SER A 454 -3.25 6.65 -17.79
CA SER A 454 -2.20 5.94 -18.52
C SER A 454 -2.56 4.51 -18.93
N LEU A 455 -3.54 3.88 -18.23
CA LEU A 455 -4.06 2.54 -18.56
C LEU A 455 -4.87 2.51 -19.86
N PHE A 456 -5.22 3.65 -20.41
CA PHE A 456 -6.05 3.77 -21.62
C PHE A 456 -5.32 4.49 -22.77
N TYR A 457 -4.08 4.96 -22.55
CA TYR A 457 -3.27 5.56 -23.58
C TYR A 457 -2.82 4.51 -24.59
N SER A 458 -3.03 4.75 -25.89
CA SER A 458 -2.83 3.74 -26.93
C SER A 458 -1.37 3.30 -27.09
N LYS A 459 -0.40 4.15 -26.74
CA LYS A 459 1.03 3.78 -26.77
C LYS A 459 1.45 2.88 -25.60
N ASN A 460 0.57 2.65 -24.64
CA ASN A 460 0.79 1.81 -23.46
C ASN A 460 0.16 0.40 -23.56
N PHE A 461 -0.08 -0.09 -24.75
CA PHE A 461 -0.64 -1.45 -24.95
C PHE A 461 0.25 -2.52 -24.32
N THR A 462 -0.40 -3.49 -23.68
CA THR A 462 0.29 -4.71 -23.25
C THR A 462 0.86 -5.48 -24.44
N PRO A 463 2.01 -6.17 -24.31
CA PRO A 463 2.74 -6.43 -23.07
C PRO A 463 3.71 -5.32 -22.64
N ASN A 464 3.88 -4.27 -23.43
CA ASN A 464 4.90 -3.22 -23.19
C ASN A 464 4.45 -2.13 -22.21
N GLY A 465 3.14 -2.02 -21.94
CA GLY A 465 2.56 -1.05 -21.04
C GLY A 465 1.31 -1.59 -20.31
N PRO A 466 0.65 -0.78 -19.49
CA PRO A 466 -0.46 -1.20 -18.63
C PRO A 466 -1.84 -1.14 -19.29
N ASN A 467 -1.97 -0.80 -20.59
CA ASN A 467 -3.26 -0.77 -21.28
C ASN A 467 -3.70 -2.20 -21.66
N TYR A 468 -4.28 -2.91 -20.68
CA TYR A 468 -4.79 -4.28 -20.86
C TYR A 468 -6.02 -4.38 -21.76
N THR A 469 -6.74 -3.29 -21.96
CA THR A 469 -7.96 -3.24 -22.76
C THR A 469 -7.68 -3.04 -24.24
N HIS A 470 -6.48 -2.62 -24.61
CA HIS A 470 -6.12 -2.14 -25.95
C HIS A 470 -7.10 -1.05 -26.43
N PHE A 471 -7.59 -0.24 -25.49
CA PHE A 471 -8.41 0.92 -25.81
C PHE A 471 -7.59 1.92 -26.61
N LYS A 472 -8.17 2.43 -27.70
CA LYS A 472 -7.59 3.43 -28.57
C LYS A 472 -8.65 4.48 -28.91
N ASN A 473 -8.31 5.77 -28.67
CA ASN A 473 -9.16 6.90 -29.00
C ASN A 473 -8.25 8.13 -29.22
N GLU A 474 -8.27 8.72 -30.40
CA GLU A 474 -7.38 9.82 -30.76
C GLU A 474 -7.55 11.05 -29.86
N LEU A 475 -8.78 11.44 -29.55
CA LEU A 475 -9.04 12.56 -28.65
C LEU A 475 -8.50 12.28 -27.24
N PHE A 476 -8.64 11.04 -26.75
CA PHE A 476 -8.08 10.64 -25.47
C PHE A 476 -6.56 10.74 -25.46
N ASP A 477 -5.91 10.23 -26.51
CA ASP A 477 -4.46 10.25 -26.64
C ASP A 477 -3.92 11.69 -26.69
N ASP A 478 -4.57 12.59 -27.42
CA ASP A 478 -4.22 14.01 -27.48
C ASP A 478 -4.36 14.68 -26.10
N LEU A 479 -5.46 14.42 -25.37
CA LEU A 479 -5.65 14.94 -24.01
C LEU A 479 -4.60 14.41 -23.04
N TYR A 480 -4.22 13.14 -23.16
CA TYR A 480 -3.16 12.54 -22.34
C TYR A 480 -1.82 13.23 -22.60
N GLU A 481 -1.42 13.41 -23.87
CA GLU A 481 -0.18 14.08 -24.23
C GLU A 481 -0.14 15.56 -23.82
N GLN A 482 -1.30 16.23 -23.77
CA GLN A 482 -1.41 17.57 -23.20
C GLN A 482 -1.23 17.53 -21.68
N SER A 483 -1.86 16.58 -21.00
CA SER A 483 -1.86 16.50 -19.54
C SER A 483 -0.48 16.27 -18.94
N ILE A 484 0.37 15.46 -19.60
CA ILE A 484 1.74 15.18 -19.12
C ILE A 484 2.68 16.39 -19.25
N LYS A 485 2.30 17.42 -20.04
CA LYS A 485 3.06 18.66 -20.22
C LYS A 485 2.46 19.84 -19.44
N GLU A 486 1.21 19.72 -18.96
CA GLU A 486 0.50 20.82 -18.31
C GLU A 486 0.97 21.02 -16.86
N ILE A 487 1.61 22.14 -16.60
CA ILE A 487 2.15 22.50 -15.26
C ILE A 487 1.06 23.03 -14.35
N ASN A 488 0.05 23.72 -14.91
CA ASN A 488 -1.07 24.21 -14.10
C ASN A 488 -1.94 23.04 -13.61
N VAL A 489 -2.02 22.91 -12.29
CA VAL A 489 -2.66 21.77 -11.61
C VAL A 489 -4.15 21.68 -11.97
N GLU A 490 -4.88 22.81 -11.96
CA GLU A 490 -6.32 22.86 -12.22
C GLU A 490 -6.63 22.47 -13.67
N LYS A 491 -5.87 23.00 -14.63
CA LYS A 491 -6.00 22.63 -16.05
C LYS A 491 -5.70 21.16 -16.27
N ARG A 492 -4.66 20.64 -15.63
CA ARG A 492 -4.31 19.22 -15.68
C ARG A 492 -5.43 18.33 -15.13
N HIS A 493 -6.03 18.70 -13.99
CA HIS A 493 -7.18 17.99 -13.45
C HIS A 493 -8.38 18.00 -14.40
N GLN A 494 -8.64 19.12 -15.10
CA GLN A 494 -9.69 19.18 -16.12
C GLN A 494 -9.42 18.26 -17.31
N LEU A 495 -8.17 18.12 -17.74
CA LEU A 495 -7.78 17.17 -18.79
C LEU A 495 -8.05 15.72 -18.35
N TYR A 496 -7.67 15.36 -17.12
CA TYR A 496 -7.98 14.04 -16.56
C TYR A 496 -9.48 13.76 -16.48
N GLN A 497 -10.28 14.73 -16.07
CA GLN A 497 -11.74 14.60 -16.00
C GLN A 497 -12.37 14.41 -17.40
N LYS A 498 -11.86 15.08 -18.42
CA LYS A 498 -12.31 14.86 -19.82
C LYS A 498 -11.96 13.45 -20.28
N MET A 499 -10.74 12.97 -20.01
CA MET A 499 -10.33 11.61 -20.34
C MET A 499 -11.17 10.56 -19.61
N ASP A 500 -11.44 10.76 -18.32
CA ASP A 500 -12.30 9.87 -17.53
C ASP A 500 -13.73 9.82 -18.09
N SER A 501 -14.24 10.93 -18.60
CA SER A 501 -15.54 10.98 -19.27
C SER A 501 -15.56 10.17 -20.58
N ILE A 502 -14.49 10.20 -21.34
CA ILE A 502 -14.33 9.38 -22.56
C ILE A 502 -14.31 7.88 -22.20
N ILE A 503 -13.56 7.49 -21.15
CA ILE A 503 -13.54 6.10 -20.66
C ILE A 503 -14.96 5.62 -20.34
N ILE A 504 -15.73 6.41 -19.60
CA ILE A 504 -17.11 6.05 -19.26
C ILE A 504 -17.99 5.98 -20.51
N GLN A 505 -17.88 6.95 -21.42
CA GLN A 505 -18.67 6.97 -22.64
C GLN A 505 -18.40 5.78 -23.56
N GLU A 506 -17.13 5.40 -23.74
CA GLU A 506 -16.70 4.31 -24.62
C GLU A 506 -16.77 2.93 -23.94
N ALA A 507 -16.83 2.89 -22.61
CA ALA A 507 -17.01 1.68 -21.80
C ALA A 507 -15.97 0.55 -22.08
N PRO A 508 -14.65 0.81 -22.18
CA PRO A 508 -13.66 -0.25 -22.28
C PRO A 508 -13.53 -1.05 -20.97
N ILE A 509 -14.18 -0.59 -19.92
CA ILE A 509 -14.21 -1.20 -18.59
C ILE A 509 -15.61 -1.17 -17.99
N VAL A 510 -15.77 -1.95 -16.93
CA VAL A 510 -16.92 -1.92 -16.03
C VAL A 510 -16.42 -1.59 -14.63
N PRO A 511 -16.45 -0.31 -14.19
CA PRO A 511 -16.10 0.04 -12.82
C PRO A 511 -17.06 -0.64 -11.84
N LEU A 512 -16.53 -1.28 -10.79
CA LEU A 512 -17.32 -2.01 -9.80
C LEU A 512 -17.50 -1.17 -8.53
N TYR A 513 -16.39 -0.86 -7.87
CA TYR A 513 -16.39 -0.01 -6.69
C TYR A 513 -15.02 0.65 -6.48
N TYR A 514 -15.03 1.78 -5.80
CA TYR A 514 -13.83 2.36 -5.19
C TYR A 514 -13.64 1.73 -3.83
N ASP A 515 -12.47 1.15 -3.60
CA ASP A 515 -12.19 0.46 -2.35
C ASP A 515 -11.95 1.43 -1.19
N GLN A 516 -11.89 0.91 0.01
CA GLN A 516 -11.63 1.67 1.23
C GLN A 516 -10.50 1.04 2.02
N VAL A 517 -9.61 1.88 2.54
CA VAL A 517 -8.70 1.46 3.59
C VAL A 517 -9.52 1.21 4.85
N ILE A 518 -9.30 0.06 5.47
CA ILE A 518 -9.85 -0.27 6.79
C ILE A 518 -8.69 -0.59 7.72
N ARG A 519 -8.71 0.03 8.89
CA ARG A 519 -7.76 -0.22 9.97
C ARG A 519 -8.49 -0.49 11.26
N PHE A 520 -8.09 -1.56 11.93
CA PHE A 520 -8.53 -1.87 13.28
C PHE A 520 -7.35 -1.67 14.23
N SER A 521 -7.54 -0.97 15.34
CA SER A 521 -6.51 -0.80 16.35
C SER A 521 -7.08 -0.97 17.75
N GLN A 522 -6.21 -1.35 18.70
CA GLN A 522 -6.55 -1.37 20.11
C GLN A 522 -6.92 0.05 20.59
N LYS A 523 -7.80 0.15 21.58
CA LYS A 523 -8.32 1.43 22.08
C LYS A 523 -7.22 2.41 22.50
N ASN A 524 -6.14 1.90 23.07
CA ASN A 524 -5.01 2.68 23.60
C ASN A 524 -4.02 3.18 22.52
N ILE A 525 -4.21 2.81 21.25
CA ILE A 525 -3.38 3.30 20.15
C ILE A 525 -3.87 4.69 19.72
N GLN A 526 -2.95 5.65 19.64
CA GLN A 526 -3.21 7.02 19.21
C GLN A 526 -2.27 7.39 18.06
N GLY A 527 -2.71 8.31 17.16
CA GLY A 527 -1.87 8.88 16.11
C GLY A 527 -1.54 7.93 14.95
N LEU A 528 -2.35 6.86 14.77
CA LEU A 528 -2.12 5.88 13.69
C LEU A 528 -2.34 6.50 12.30
N GLY A 529 -3.35 7.38 12.17
CA GLY A 529 -3.72 7.99 10.89
C GLY A 529 -4.27 7.01 9.86
N ILE A 530 -4.76 7.54 8.76
CA ILE A 530 -5.19 6.79 7.58
C ILE A 530 -4.91 7.64 6.34
N ASN A 531 -4.47 7.05 5.26
CA ASN A 531 -4.22 7.75 4.01
C ASN A 531 -4.63 6.91 2.80
N PRO A 532 -4.92 7.55 1.65
CA PRO A 532 -5.49 6.85 0.51
C PRO A 532 -4.55 5.88 -0.23
N ILE A 533 -3.27 5.82 0.07
CA ILE A 533 -2.34 4.78 -0.43
C ILE A 533 -2.07 3.70 0.62
N ASP A 534 -2.78 3.73 1.74
CA ASP A 534 -2.63 2.82 2.88
C ASP A 534 -1.17 2.69 3.38
N LEU A 535 -0.40 3.76 3.31
CA LEU A 535 0.96 3.78 3.83
C LEU A 535 0.94 3.78 5.36
N LEU A 536 1.57 2.81 5.99
CA LEU A 536 1.71 2.75 7.44
C LEU A 536 2.82 3.71 7.90
N ASN A 537 2.45 4.73 8.67
CA ASN A 537 3.38 5.70 9.25
C ASN A 537 3.31 5.62 10.79
N LEU A 538 4.38 5.13 11.42
CA LEU A 538 4.41 4.87 12.86
C LEU A 538 5.15 5.94 13.68
N LYS A 539 5.74 6.95 13.05
CA LYS A 539 6.55 7.95 13.77
C LYS A 539 5.75 8.79 14.80
N ARG A 540 4.45 8.97 14.57
CA ARG A 540 3.54 9.73 15.46
C ARG A 540 2.63 8.83 16.30
N VAL A 541 2.75 7.52 16.19
CA VAL A 541 1.96 6.57 16.96
C VAL A 541 2.49 6.49 18.39
N LYS A 542 1.57 6.48 19.35
CA LYS A 542 1.86 6.26 20.77
C LYS A 542 0.81 5.33 21.39
N LYS A 543 1.16 4.70 22.48
CA LYS A 543 0.28 3.86 23.30
C LYS A 543 0.00 4.58 24.62
N ASP A 544 -1.27 4.78 24.96
CA ASP A 544 -1.70 5.34 26.23
C ASP A 544 -1.81 4.26 27.31
#